data_3916021f02a07dd81127f25b3aea8c2f
#
_entry.id   3916021f02a07dd81127f25b3aea8c2f
#
_cell.length_a   1.000
_cell.length_b   1.000
_cell.length_c   1.000
_cell.angle_alpha   90.00
_cell.angle_beta   90.00
_cell.angle_gamma   90.00
#
_symmetry.space_group_name_H-M   'P 1'
#
loop_
_entity.id
_entity.type
_entity.pdbx_description
1 polymer ?
#
loop_
_entity_poly.entity_id
_entity_poly.type
_entity_poly.pdbx_seq_one_letter_code
_entity_poly.pdbx_strand_id
1 'polypeptide(L)'
;MKVMERVSLNELDKRFASGSSLELNALLPTGIQDEIGHFNVFNLLNIRQGAQDKPSEPYQCRTFYKISLLQGHSQIGYPDGIIQLSQPTLVFTTPKMPVTWFPEERQSGMFCVFTPEFFHPARSGVVVDELPIYKSPEHPVFQLQKGDIKKVKDIFEKMQTMIASTYAYKYDLLRVYALELIHLGQQLQSTVMLHPNHSHFARTTSLFIELLERQFPLENPHQRIKLRTAKDYADMLSIHVNHLNKILKETTGLTTSALIGGRILKEAQILLRQTNWTIAEIADSLGFSDFAHFAKFFKSETSIPPGTYRSQAKSLNYT
;
A
#
# COMPACT_ATOMS: atom_id res chain seq x y z
N MET A 1 13.16 6.04 18.30
CA MET A 1 12.82 6.25 16.87
C MET A 1 12.31 4.92 16.35
N LYS A 2 10.98 4.70 16.35
CA LYS A 2 10.40 3.43 15.84
C LYS A 2 10.36 3.50 14.32
N VAL A 3 11.07 2.61 13.68
CA VAL A 3 11.03 2.36 12.24
C VAL A 3 9.59 1.98 11.88
N MET A 4 9.02 2.62 10.84
CA MET A 4 7.72 2.20 10.31
C MET A 4 7.86 0.77 9.78
N GLU A 5 7.27 -0.18 10.49
CA GLU A 5 7.24 -1.58 10.10
C GLU A 5 6.27 -1.75 8.93
N ARG A 6 6.77 -2.24 7.82
CA ARG A 6 5.94 -2.56 6.64
C ARG A 6 5.36 -3.95 6.83
N VAL A 7 4.05 -4.03 6.88
CA VAL A 7 3.35 -5.31 6.84
C VAL A 7 3.38 -5.83 5.41
N SER A 8 4.12 -6.89 5.17
CA SER A 8 4.07 -7.64 3.91
C SER A 8 2.78 -8.47 3.85
N LEU A 9 2.35 -8.85 2.65
CA LEU A 9 1.20 -9.75 2.48
C LEU A 9 1.40 -11.07 3.22
N ASN A 10 2.63 -11.62 3.22
CA ASN A 10 2.97 -12.82 3.97
C ASN A 10 2.80 -12.66 5.49
N GLU A 11 3.01 -11.46 6.04
CA GLU A 11 2.75 -11.18 7.45
C GLU A 11 1.26 -10.98 7.73
N LEU A 12 0.52 -10.39 6.80
CA LEU A 12 -0.95 -10.34 6.87
C LEU A 12 -1.55 -11.74 6.82
N ASP A 13 -1.14 -12.57 5.88
CA ASP A 13 -1.59 -13.95 5.77
C ASP A 13 -1.28 -14.75 7.04
N LYS A 14 -0.09 -14.59 7.65
CA LYS A 14 0.28 -15.20 8.93
C LYS A 14 -0.54 -14.68 10.11
N ARG A 15 -0.84 -13.40 10.17
CA ARG A 15 -1.68 -12.79 11.22
C ARG A 15 -3.14 -13.25 11.13
N PHE A 16 -3.63 -13.55 9.92
CA PHE A 16 -5.02 -13.92 9.67
C PHE A 16 -5.26 -15.42 9.47
N ALA A 17 -4.23 -16.20 9.12
CA ALA A 17 -4.33 -17.63 8.85
C ALA A 17 -4.34 -18.51 10.10
N SER A 18 -4.16 -17.97 11.30
CA SER A 18 -4.17 -18.76 12.55
C SER A 18 -5.54 -19.34 12.95
N GLY A 19 -6.51 -19.38 12.04
CA GLY A 19 -7.88 -19.89 12.23
C GLY A 19 -8.27 -21.12 11.41
N SER A 20 -7.56 -21.45 10.35
CA SER A 20 -7.74 -22.71 9.59
C SER A 20 -6.48 -22.98 8.80
N SER A 21 -5.81 -24.07 9.15
CA SER A 21 -4.61 -24.58 8.49
C SER A 21 -4.92 -25.13 7.09
N LEU A 22 -5.06 -24.24 6.14
CA LEU A 22 -4.76 -24.54 4.76
C LEU A 22 -3.59 -23.63 4.41
N GLU A 23 -2.40 -24.23 4.32
CA GLU A 23 -1.22 -23.58 3.77
C GLU A 23 -1.52 -23.17 2.34
N LEU A 24 -2.05 -21.94 2.16
CA LEU A 24 -2.35 -21.39 0.85
C LEU A 24 -1.12 -21.36 -0.08
N ASN A 25 0.08 -21.30 0.50
CA ASN A 25 1.34 -21.39 -0.25
C ASN A 25 1.62 -22.78 -0.82
N ALA A 26 1.01 -23.85 -0.27
CA ALA A 26 1.17 -25.21 -0.80
C ALA A 26 0.26 -25.52 -2.01
N LEU A 27 -0.72 -24.68 -2.31
CA LEU A 27 -1.67 -24.88 -3.41
C LEU A 27 -1.27 -24.14 -4.70
N LEU A 28 -0.27 -23.27 -4.67
CA LEU A 28 0.21 -22.58 -5.86
C LEU A 28 1.53 -23.23 -6.32
N PRO A 29 1.64 -23.65 -7.59
CA PRO A 29 2.88 -24.12 -8.16
C PRO A 29 3.96 -23.04 -8.00
N THR A 30 5.15 -23.43 -7.54
CA THR A 30 6.33 -22.56 -7.46
C THR A 30 6.60 -21.90 -8.81
N GLY A 31 6.65 -20.57 -8.86
CA GLY A 31 6.88 -19.79 -10.08
C GLY A 31 5.65 -19.04 -10.63
N ILE A 32 4.43 -19.43 -10.29
CA ILE A 32 3.21 -18.73 -10.76
C ILE A 32 2.93 -17.48 -9.93
N GLN A 33 3.43 -17.39 -8.71
CA GLN A 33 3.17 -16.27 -7.80
C GLN A 33 3.71 -14.93 -8.29
N ASP A 34 4.88 -14.92 -8.90
CA ASP A 34 5.52 -13.70 -9.39
C ASP A 34 4.88 -13.14 -10.66
N GLU A 35 4.27 -14.01 -11.49
CA GLU A 35 3.62 -13.60 -12.73
C GLU A 35 2.16 -13.16 -12.58
N ILE A 36 1.43 -13.69 -11.58
CA ILE A 36 -0.02 -13.44 -11.41
C ILE A 36 -0.27 -12.29 -10.43
N GLY A 37 0.71 -11.95 -9.58
CA GLY A 37 0.53 -11.07 -8.44
C GLY A 37 -0.25 -11.77 -7.32
N HIS A 38 -0.41 -11.09 -6.20
CA HIS A 38 -1.11 -11.63 -5.03
C HIS A 38 -2.54 -11.12 -4.92
N PHE A 39 -3.48 -12.04 -4.59
CA PHE A 39 -4.86 -11.70 -4.23
C PHE A 39 -5.32 -12.60 -3.08
N ASN A 40 -5.98 -12.01 -2.08
CA ASN A 40 -6.65 -12.77 -1.03
C ASN A 40 -7.91 -12.05 -0.53
N VAL A 41 -8.84 -12.81 0.08
CA VAL A 41 -10.10 -12.30 0.63
C VAL A 41 -10.35 -12.87 2.03
N PHE A 42 -10.79 -12.00 2.95
CA PHE A 42 -10.94 -12.30 4.36
C PHE A 42 -12.32 -11.91 4.89
N ASN A 43 -12.80 -12.69 5.87
CA ASN A 43 -13.95 -12.31 6.68
C ASN A 43 -13.46 -11.84 8.06
N LEU A 44 -13.86 -10.63 8.46
CA LEU A 44 -13.44 -10.03 9.73
C LEU A 44 -13.89 -10.84 10.96
N LEU A 45 -15.01 -11.56 10.88
CA LEU A 45 -15.49 -12.40 11.98
C LEU A 45 -14.57 -13.60 12.27
N ASN A 46 -13.82 -14.06 11.26
CA ASN A 46 -12.91 -15.21 11.38
C ASN A 46 -11.53 -14.81 11.91
N ILE A 47 -11.27 -13.50 12.03
CA ILE A 47 -10.01 -12.99 12.54
C ILE A 47 -10.05 -13.09 14.07
N ARG A 48 -9.23 -13.96 14.65
CA ARG A 48 -9.14 -14.14 16.10
C ARG A 48 -8.76 -12.83 16.80
N GLN A 49 -9.46 -12.53 17.89
CA GLN A 49 -9.33 -11.35 18.77
C GLN A 49 -7.98 -11.28 19.55
N GLY A 50 -6.90 -11.86 19.05
CA GLY A 50 -5.57 -11.76 19.68
C GLY A 50 -4.90 -10.39 19.54
N ALA A 51 -5.56 -9.40 18.93
CA ALA A 51 -5.01 -8.07 18.66
C ALA A 51 -5.67 -6.92 19.45
N GLN A 52 -6.60 -7.22 20.37
CA GLN A 52 -7.36 -6.17 21.07
C GLN A 52 -6.53 -5.34 22.08
N ASP A 53 -5.36 -5.82 22.49
CA ASP A 53 -4.52 -5.14 23.49
C ASP A 53 -3.28 -4.42 22.90
N LYS A 54 -3.15 -4.35 21.57
CA LYS A 54 -2.06 -3.56 20.98
C LYS A 54 -2.56 -2.16 20.66
N PRO A 55 -1.88 -1.10 21.17
CA PRO A 55 -2.18 0.26 20.76
C PRO A 55 -2.12 0.35 19.24
N SER A 56 -3.02 1.15 18.66
CA SER A 56 -3.08 1.47 17.24
C SER A 56 -1.66 1.60 16.67
N GLU A 57 -1.29 0.68 15.78
CA GLU A 57 0.02 0.79 15.13
C GLU A 57 0.04 2.08 14.30
N PRO A 58 1.09 2.90 14.44
CA PRO A 58 1.19 4.14 13.67
C PRO A 58 1.18 3.84 12.18
N TYR A 59 0.61 4.76 11.40
CA TYR A 59 0.43 4.72 9.95
C TYR A 59 1.39 3.77 9.22
N GLN A 60 0.87 2.65 8.70
CA GLN A 60 1.68 1.66 7.98
C GLN A 60 1.53 1.91 6.47
N CYS A 61 2.64 2.15 5.79
CA CYS A 61 2.67 2.07 4.33
C CYS A 61 2.54 0.61 3.90
N ARG A 62 1.43 0.28 3.28
CA ARG A 62 1.12 -1.07 2.79
C ARG A 62 1.70 -1.23 1.38
N THR A 63 2.01 -2.46 1.02
CA THR A 63 2.48 -2.81 -0.34
C THR A 63 1.35 -3.26 -1.26
N PHE A 64 0.09 -3.13 -0.84
CA PHE A 64 -1.08 -3.67 -1.53
C PHE A 64 -2.27 -2.71 -1.48
N TYR A 65 -3.16 -2.88 -2.44
CA TYR A 65 -4.50 -2.30 -2.42
C TYR A 65 -5.41 -3.11 -1.50
N LYS A 66 -6.36 -2.46 -0.87
CA LYS A 66 -7.36 -3.13 -0.05
C LYS A 66 -8.73 -2.52 -0.31
N ILE A 67 -9.73 -3.37 -0.48
CA ILE A 67 -11.14 -3.00 -0.55
C ILE A 67 -11.83 -3.65 0.64
N SER A 68 -12.54 -2.87 1.47
CA SER A 68 -13.14 -3.35 2.71
C SER A 68 -14.61 -2.95 2.81
N LEU A 69 -15.46 -3.91 3.11
CA LEU A 69 -16.80 -3.67 3.65
C LEU A 69 -16.67 -3.71 5.17
N LEU A 70 -16.88 -2.60 5.84
CA LEU A 70 -16.83 -2.46 7.30
C LEU A 70 -18.24 -2.26 7.83
N GLN A 71 -18.62 -3.01 8.89
CA GLN A 71 -19.90 -2.93 9.57
C GLN A 71 -19.66 -2.89 11.08
N GLY A 72 -20.29 -1.96 11.77
CA GLY A 72 -20.08 -1.62 13.18
C GLY A 72 -19.39 -0.27 13.33
N HIS A 73 -19.22 0.19 14.59
CA HIS A 73 -18.61 1.48 14.89
C HIS A 73 -17.09 1.37 14.88
N SER A 74 -16.45 2.20 14.07
CA SER A 74 -14.98 2.28 14.00
C SER A 74 -14.56 3.65 13.49
N GLN A 75 -13.24 3.90 13.58
CA GLN A 75 -12.63 5.10 13.05
C GLN A 75 -11.54 4.72 12.05
N ILE A 76 -11.40 5.52 11.01
CA ILE A 76 -10.27 5.44 10.09
C ILE A 76 -9.47 6.73 10.18
N GLY A 77 -8.21 6.62 10.61
CA GLY A 77 -7.26 7.72 10.65
C GLY A 77 -6.51 7.83 9.33
N TYR A 78 -6.60 8.99 8.72
CA TYR A 78 -5.81 9.44 7.57
C TYR A 78 -4.83 10.52 8.02
N PRO A 79 -3.81 10.88 7.22
CA PRO A 79 -2.89 11.96 7.57
C PRO A 79 -3.55 13.31 7.86
N ASP A 80 -4.71 13.54 7.28
CA ASP A 80 -5.47 14.80 7.33
C ASP A 80 -6.65 14.79 8.31
N GLY A 81 -6.95 13.64 8.91
CA GLY A 81 -8.05 13.57 9.88
C GLY A 81 -8.57 12.16 10.14
N ILE A 82 -9.61 12.11 10.95
CA ILE A 82 -10.26 10.86 11.34
C ILE A 82 -11.68 10.85 10.77
N ILE A 83 -12.05 9.76 10.10
CA ILE A 83 -13.40 9.50 9.62
C ILE A 83 -14.08 8.53 10.59
N GLN A 84 -15.22 8.94 11.16
CA GLN A 84 -16.08 8.09 11.97
C GLN A 84 -16.96 7.22 11.07
N LEU A 85 -16.97 5.92 11.33
CA LEU A 85 -17.82 4.95 10.65
C LEU A 85 -18.90 4.46 11.63
N SER A 86 -20.13 4.87 11.41
CA SER A 86 -21.29 4.47 12.22
C SER A 86 -22.30 3.62 11.43
N GLN A 87 -22.08 3.46 10.13
CA GLN A 87 -22.93 2.71 9.21
C GLN A 87 -22.08 1.80 8.33
N PRO A 88 -22.67 0.78 7.68
CA PRO A 88 -21.96 -0.05 6.73
C PRO A 88 -21.27 0.78 5.64
N THR A 89 -19.97 0.61 5.51
CA THR A 89 -19.11 1.48 4.69
C THR A 89 -18.19 0.65 3.81
N LEU A 90 -18.07 1.04 2.54
CA LEU A 90 -17.11 0.51 1.58
C LEU A 90 -15.90 1.44 1.54
N VAL A 91 -14.71 0.89 1.81
CA VAL A 91 -13.45 1.63 1.93
C VAL A 91 -12.42 1.08 0.97
N PHE A 92 -11.78 1.95 0.22
CA PHE A 92 -10.67 1.61 -0.66
C PHE A 92 -9.39 2.22 -0.11
N THR A 93 -8.32 1.45 -0.08
CA THR A 93 -6.99 1.94 0.33
C THR A 93 -5.93 1.55 -0.67
N THR A 94 -4.94 2.41 -0.86
CA THR A 94 -3.82 2.21 -1.79
C THR A 94 -2.52 2.02 -1.02
N PRO A 95 -1.47 1.45 -1.65
CA PRO A 95 -0.13 1.40 -1.08
C PRO A 95 0.46 2.77 -0.75
N LYS A 96 -0.01 3.82 -1.44
CA LYS A 96 0.49 5.19 -1.33
C LYS A 96 -0.13 5.98 -0.19
N MET A 97 -1.29 5.53 0.33
CA MET A 97 -2.06 6.25 1.36
C MET A 97 -1.88 5.57 2.72
N PRO A 98 -1.20 6.21 3.67
CA PRO A 98 -1.11 5.70 5.03
C PRO A 98 -2.48 5.80 5.71
N VAL A 99 -2.93 4.66 6.26
CA VAL A 99 -4.23 4.54 6.92
C VAL A 99 -4.09 3.76 8.22
N THR A 100 -4.70 4.25 9.28
CA THR A 100 -4.81 3.54 10.56
C THR A 100 -6.27 3.25 10.85
N TRP A 101 -6.56 2.03 11.26
CA TRP A 101 -7.90 1.62 11.62
C TRP A 101 -8.01 1.43 13.14
N PHE A 102 -9.04 2.06 13.74
CA PHE A 102 -9.35 2.00 15.16
C PHE A 102 -10.73 1.38 15.33
N PRO A 103 -10.84 0.08 15.61
CA PRO A 103 -12.11 -0.55 15.93
C PRO A 103 -12.58 -0.09 17.33
N GLU A 104 -13.83 0.38 17.44
CA GLU A 104 -14.40 0.76 18.73
C GLU A 104 -15.13 -0.42 19.40
N GLU A 105 -15.63 -1.35 18.61
CA GLU A 105 -16.34 -2.55 19.06
C GLU A 105 -16.08 -3.74 18.10
N ARG A 106 -16.70 -4.88 18.38
CA ARG A 106 -16.57 -6.06 17.52
C ARG A 106 -17.07 -5.77 16.11
N GLN A 107 -16.15 -5.71 15.17
CA GLN A 107 -16.41 -5.43 13.77
C GLN A 107 -16.88 -6.69 13.05
N SER A 108 -17.79 -6.49 12.10
CA SER A 108 -18.09 -7.47 11.06
C SER A 108 -17.83 -6.88 9.67
N GLY A 109 -17.70 -7.76 8.69
CA GLY A 109 -17.46 -7.35 7.32
C GLY A 109 -16.47 -8.25 6.62
N MET A 110 -16.04 -7.81 5.45
CA MET A 110 -15.15 -8.56 4.59
C MET A 110 -14.17 -7.62 3.91
N PHE A 111 -13.01 -8.11 3.56
CA PHE A 111 -12.07 -7.33 2.75
C PHE A 111 -11.26 -8.22 1.80
N CYS A 112 -10.84 -7.67 0.68
CA CYS A 112 -9.84 -8.27 -0.17
C CYS A 112 -8.61 -7.37 -0.25
N VAL A 113 -7.47 -8.01 -0.48
CA VAL A 113 -6.17 -7.36 -0.72
C VAL A 113 -5.58 -7.88 -2.02
N PHE A 114 -4.90 -7.02 -2.75
CA PHE A 114 -4.20 -7.40 -3.97
C PHE A 114 -3.01 -6.48 -4.24
N THR A 115 -1.99 -7.03 -4.91
CA THR A 115 -0.84 -6.24 -5.34
C THR A 115 -1.10 -5.57 -6.70
N PRO A 116 -0.34 -4.53 -7.09
CA PRO A 116 -0.45 -3.93 -8.42
C PRO A 116 -0.33 -4.95 -9.56
N GLU A 117 0.55 -5.95 -9.39
CA GLU A 117 0.84 -6.98 -10.38
C GLU A 117 -0.37 -7.91 -10.65
N PHE A 118 -1.29 -8.03 -9.69
CA PHE A 118 -2.53 -8.77 -9.87
C PHE A 118 -3.37 -8.23 -11.04
N PHE A 119 -3.31 -6.91 -11.28
CA PHE A 119 -3.96 -6.24 -12.40
C PHE A 119 -2.98 -5.91 -13.54
N HIS A 120 -1.95 -6.73 -13.75
CA HIS A 120 -0.98 -6.45 -14.80
C HIS A 120 -1.67 -6.14 -16.15
N PRO A 121 -1.34 -5.00 -16.81
CA PRO A 121 -2.04 -4.52 -18.00
C PRO A 121 -2.13 -5.52 -19.16
N ALA A 122 -1.08 -6.34 -19.35
CA ALA A 122 -1.08 -7.38 -20.39
C ALA A 122 -2.17 -8.45 -20.20
N ARG A 123 -2.70 -8.60 -18.98
CA ARG A 123 -3.73 -9.60 -18.65
C ARG A 123 -5.12 -9.02 -18.47
N SER A 124 -5.22 -7.83 -17.86
CA SER A 124 -6.50 -7.20 -17.52
C SER A 124 -6.86 -6.01 -18.41
N GLY A 125 -5.89 -5.45 -19.14
CA GLY A 125 -6.06 -4.18 -19.83
C GLY A 125 -6.22 -2.97 -18.89
N VAL A 126 -6.09 -3.18 -17.57
CA VAL A 126 -6.37 -2.18 -16.53
C VAL A 126 -5.09 -1.82 -15.78
N VAL A 127 -4.80 -0.53 -15.70
CA VAL A 127 -3.80 0.02 -14.77
C VAL A 127 -4.54 0.51 -13.53
N VAL A 128 -4.38 -0.17 -12.40
CA VAL A 128 -5.15 0.11 -11.17
C VAL A 128 -4.97 1.55 -10.69
N ASP A 129 -3.74 2.07 -10.75
CA ASP A 129 -3.43 3.46 -10.37
C ASP A 129 -4.12 4.50 -11.28
N GLU A 130 -4.57 4.10 -12.48
CA GLU A 130 -5.26 4.97 -13.42
C GLU A 130 -6.77 5.05 -13.16
N LEU A 131 -7.32 4.18 -12.32
CA LEU A 131 -8.74 4.18 -12.02
C LEU A 131 -9.14 5.43 -11.21
N PRO A 132 -10.24 6.11 -11.58
CA PRO A 132 -10.66 7.38 -10.97
C PRO A 132 -10.74 7.34 -9.44
N ILE A 133 -11.19 6.23 -8.86
CA ILE A 133 -11.33 6.06 -7.42
C ILE A 133 -9.99 6.17 -6.67
N TYR A 134 -8.88 5.81 -7.32
CA TYR A 134 -7.53 5.87 -6.74
C TYR A 134 -6.77 7.14 -7.13
N LYS A 135 -7.29 7.92 -8.11
CA LYS A 135 -6.76 9.23 -8.50
C LYS A 135 -7.41 10.39 -7.74
N SER A 136 -8.54 10.14 -7.12
CA SER A 136 -9.25 11.17 -6.36
C SER A 136 -8.37 11.69 -5.21
N PRO A 137 -8.29 13.02 -5.00
CA PRO A 137 -7.64 13.59 -3.82
C PRO A 137 -8.43 13.30 -2.54
N GLU A 138 -9.64 12.82 -2.68
CA GLU A 138 -10.55 12.52 -1.58
C GLU A 138 -10.39 11.07 -1.12
N HIS A 139 -10.59 10.82 0.18
CA HIS A 139 -10.54 9.46 0.71
C HIS A 139 -11.72 8.65 0.17
N PRO A 140 -11.48 7.51 -0.50
CA PRO A 140 -12.56 6.72 -1.07
C PRO A 140 -13.26 5.88 0.00
N VAL A 141 -14.12 6.54 0.78
CA VAL A 141 -14.93 6.01 1.88
C VAL A 141 -16.39 6.28 1.61
N PHE A 142 -17.18 5.24 1.36
CA PHE A 142 -18.56 5.35 0.89
C PHE A 142 -19.52 4.65 1.86
N GLN A 143 -20.43 5.40 2.43
CA GLN A 143 -21.53 4.88 3.23
C GLN A 143 -22.52 4.14 2.31
N LEU A 144 -22.88 2.92 2.68
CA LEU A 144 -23.73 2.05 1.87
C LEU A 144 -25.21 2.11 2.30
N GLN A 145 -26.10 2.17 1.32
CA GLN A 145 -27.51 1.94 1.53
C GLN A 145 -27.82 0.43 1.59
N LYS A 146 -29.00 0.05 2.14
CA LYS A 146 -29.37 -1.37 2.33
C LYS A 146 -29.23 -2.23 1.06
N GLY A 147 -29.58 -1.69 -0.11
CA GLY A 147 -29.47 -2.40 -1.38
C GLY A 147 -28.02 -2.65 -1.82
N ASP A 148 -27.14 -1.69 -1.56
CA ASP A 148 -25.73 -1.78 -1.96
C ASP A 148 -24.93 -2.66 -1.01
N ILE A 149 -25.29 -2.73 0.27
CA ILE A 149 -24.69 -3.67 1.23
C ILE A 149 -24.82 -5.11 0.73
N LYS A 150 -26.03 -5.48 0.24
CA LYS A 150 -26.26 -6.83 -0.29
C LYS A 150 -25.38 -7.10 -1.50
N LYS A 151 -25.35 -6.19 -2.50
CA LYS A 151 -24.51 -6.33 -3.70
C LYS A 151 -23.03 -6.53 -3.33
N VAL A 152 -22.51 -5.69 -2.43
CA VAL A 152 -21.11 -5.78 -2.00
C VAL A 152 -20.83 -7.10 -1.29
N LYS A 153 -21.72 -7.56 -0.40
CA LYS A 153 -21.61 -8.87 0.26
C LYS A 153 -21.59 -10.02 -0.74
N ASP A 154 -22.54 -10.02 -1.67
CA ASP A 154 -22.66 -11.06 -2.71
C ASP A 154 -21.36 -11.17 -3.53
N ILE A 155 -20.71 -10.03 -3.85
CA ILE A 155 -19.43 -10.03 -4.55
C ILE A 155 -18.32 -10.65 -3.69
N PHE A 156 -18.21 -10.27 -2.41
CA PHE A 156 -17.22 -10.87 -1.52
C PHE A 156 -17.42 -12.36 -1.29
N GLU A 157 -18.66 -12.82 -1.19
CA GLU A 157 -19.01 -14.26 -1.07
C GLU A 157 -18.60 -15.02 -2.33
N LYS A 158 -18.85 -14.45 -3.53
CA LYS A 158 -18.33 -15.00 -4.79
C LYS A 158 -16.81 -15.09 -4.79
N MET A 159 -16.11 -14.06 -4.30
CA MET A 159 -14.64 -14.09 -4.18
C MET A 159 -14.17 -15.22 -3.26
N GLN A 160 -14.81 -15.40 -2.09
CA GLN A 160 -14.45 -16.47 -1.15
C GLN A 160 -14.69 -17.87 -1.74
N THR A 161 -15.80 -18.05 -2.43
CA THR A 161 -16.10 -19.30 -3.13
C THR A 161 -15.08 -19.57 -4.23
N MET A 162 -14.74 -18.54 -5.00
CA MET A 162 -13.84 -18.67 -6.14
C MET A 162 -12.40 -18.95 -5.73
N ILE A 163 -11.88 -18.28 -4.69
CA ILE A 163 -10.50 -18.49 -4.25
C ILE A 163 -10.29 -19.93 -3.74
N ALA A 164 -11.29 -20.52 -3.12
CA ALA A 164 -11.27 -21.89 -2.64
C ALA A 164 -11.51 -22.93 -3.76
N SER A 165 -11.87 -22.50 -4.97
CA SER A 165 -12.18 -23.42 -6.08
C SER A 165 -10.94 -23.96 -6.77
N THR A 166 -11.09 -25.08 -7.47
CA THR A 166 -10.06 -25.67 -8.35
C THR A 166 -10.11 -25.13 -9.77
N TYR A 167 -10.93 -24.11 -10.06
CA TYR A 167 -11.09 -23.56 -11.39
C TYR A 167 -9.80 -22.94 -11.91
N ALA A 168 -9.32 -23.37 -13.07
CA ALA A 168 -8.03 -22.97 -13.63
C ALA A 168 -7.90 -21.45 -13.87
N TYR A 169 -8.99 -20.78 -14.22
CA TYR A 169 -9.01 -19.32 -14.49
C TYR A 169 -9.61 -18.51 -13.33
N LYS A 170 -9.54 -19.03 -12.10
CA LYS A 170 -10.11 -18.37 -10.91
C LYS A 170 -9.58 -16.98 -10.68
N TYR A 171 -8.30 -16.73 -10.96
CA TYR A 171 -7.69 -15.40 -10.78
C TYR A 171 -8.20 -14.37 -11.79
N ASP A 172 -8.57 -14.80 -13.01
CA ASP A 172 -9.18 -13.91 -13.98
C ASP A 172 -10.57 -13.47 -13.50
N LEU A 173 -11.35 -14.40 -12.96
CA LEU A 173 -12.67 -14.10 -12.40
C LEU A 173 -12.57 -13.26 -11.11
N LEU A 174 -11.57 -13.51 -10.27
CA LEU A 174 -11.31 -12.67 -9.09
C LEU A 174 -10.96 -11.22 -9.47
N ARG A 175 -10.25 -10.99 -10.58
CA ARG A 175 -10.01 -9.64 -11.12
C ARG A 175 -11.32 -8.96 -11.53
N VAL A 176 -12.21 -9.70 -12.19
CA VAL A 176 -13.54 -9.18 -12.59
C VAL A 176 -14.33 -8.76 -11.35
N TYR A 177 -14.38 -9.58 -10.30
CA TYR A 177 -15.06 -9.23 -9.05
C TYR A 177 -14.44 -8.02 -8.35
N ALA A 178 -13.12 -7.90 -8.33
CA ALA A 178 -12.46 -6.73 -7.76
C ALA A 178 -12.77 -5.45 -8.57
N LEU A 179 -12.80 -5.54 -9.91
CA LEU A 179 -13.24 -4.43 -10.77
C LEU A 179 -14.72 -4.08 -10.55
N GLU A 180 -15.59 -5.06 -10.34
CA GLU A 180 -17.00 -4.83 -10.03
C GLU A 180 -17.14 -4.00 -8.74
N LEU A 181 -16.39 -4.33 -7.66
CA LEU A 181 -16.36 -3.53 -6.44
C LEU A 181 -15.82 -2.11 -6.67
N ILE A 182 -14.77 -1.98 -7.48
CA ILE A 182 -14.17 -0.67 -7.81
C ILE A 182 -15.18 0.20 -8.56
N HIS A 183 -15.83 -0.32 -9.59
CA HIS A 183 -16.85 0.41 -10.34
C HIS A 183 -18.08 0.76 -9.51
N LEU A 184 -18.49 -0.14 -8.60
CA LEU A 184 -19.55 0.15 -7.66
C LEU A 184 -19.17 1.32 -6.73
N GLY A 185 -17.94 1.34 -6.21
CA GLY A 185 -17.41 2.46 -5.45
C GLY A 185 -17.41 3.77 -6.25
N GLN A 186 -17.01 3.72 -7.52
CA GLN A 186 -17.03 4.89 -8.41
C GLN A 186 -18.46 5.42 -8.65
N GLN A 187 -19.45 4.55 -8.75
CA GLN A 187 -20.86 4.96 -8.86
C GLN A 187 -21.35 5.65 -7.58
N LEU A 188 -20.90 5.18 -6.42
CA LEU A 188 -21.23 5.80 -5.12
C LEU A 188 -20.52 7.13 -4.91
N GLN A 189 -19.40 7.38 -5.58
CA GLN A 189 -18.63 8.63 -5.49
C GLN A 189 -19.47 9.87 -5.79
N SER A 190 -20.43 9.75 -6.68
CA SER A 190 -21.35 10.85 -7.05
C SER A 190 -22.41 11.15 -6.00
N THR A 191 -22.61 10.26 -5.00
CA THR A 191 -23.80 10.31 -4.14
C THR A 191 -23.50 10.76 -2.72
N VAL A 192 -22.46 10.29 -2.05
CA VAL A 192 -22.12 10.70 -0.66
C VAL A 192 -20.68 10.33 -0.33
N MET A 193 -19.76 11.23 -0.45
CA MET A 193 -18.46 11.10 0.20
C MET A 193 -18.54 11.55 1.65
N LEU A 194 -18.10 10.72 2.58
CA LEU A 194 -17.87 11.12 3.96
C LEU A 194 -16.57 11.93 4.00
N HIS A 195 -16.69 13.25 3.86
CA HIS A 195 -15.51 14.12 3.91
C HIS A 195 -15.17 14.50 5.35
N PRO A 196 -13.95 14.28 5.82
CA PRO A 196 -13.36 15.20 6.76
C PRO A 196 -13.13 16.52 6.01
N ASN A 197 -13.33 17.64 6.69
CA ASN A 197 -12.97 18.96 6.14
C ASN A 197 -11.53 18.86 5.60
N HIS A 198 -11.38 18.92 4.26
CA HIS A 198 -10.06 18.85 3.63
C HIS A 198 -9.20 19.98 4.17
N SER A 199 -8.30 19.68 5.07
CA SER A 199 -7.30 20.66 5.45
C SER A 199 -6.37 20.85 4.25
N HIS A 200 -5.93 22.06 4.02
CA HIS A 200 -4.89 22.40 3.04
C HIS A 200 -3.66 21.47 3.19
N PHE A 201 -3.45 20.91 4.35
CA PHE A 201 -2.36 20.00 4.72
C PHE A 201 -2.48 18.63 4.04
N ALA A 202 -3.67 18.05 3.96
CA ALA A 202 -3.90 16.78 3.28
C ALA A 202 -3.56 16.84 1.81
N ARG A 203 -4.05 17.88 1.15
CA ARG A 203 -3.77 18.11 -0.28
C ARG A 203 -2.28 18.25 -0.54
N THR A 204 -1.57 19.00 0.30
CA THR A 204 -0.12 19.18 0.17
C THR A 204 0.62 17.87 0.41
N THR A 205 0.21 17.08 1.40
CA THR A 205 0.78 15.75 1.68
C THR A 205 0.59 14.80 0.50
N SER A 206 -0.61 14.73 -0.07
CA SER A 206 -0.90 13.89 -1.25
C SER A 206 -0.07 14.28 -2.46
N LEU A 207 0.03 15.57 -2.75
CA LEU A 207 0.88 16.08 -3.84
C LEU A 207 2.36 15.77 -3.62
N PHE A 208 2.86 15.90 -2.39
CA PHE A 208 4.24 15.53 -2.06
C PHE A 208 4.49 14.04 -2.30
N ILE A 209 3.59 13.16 -1.83
CA ILE A 209 3.70 11.71 -2.03
C ILE A 209 3.66 11.38 -3.52
N GLU A 210 2.77 11.98 -4.28
CA GLU A 210 2.68 11.80 -5.73
C GLU A 210 3.99 12.19 -6.44
N LEU A 211 4.55 13.36 -6.12
CA LEU A 211 5.83 13.80 -6.67
C LEU A 211 6.99 12.87 -6.29
N LEU A 212 6.97 12.34 -5.05
CA LEU A 212 7.98 11.39 -4.59
C LEU A 212 7.89 10.08 -5.37
N GLU A 213 6.70 9.50 -5.52
CA GLU A 213 6.50 8.22 -6.18
C GLU A 213 6.69 8.28 -7.70
N ARG A 214 6.41 9.41 -8.35
CA ARG A 214 6.62 9.60 -9.81
C ARG A 214 8.05 9.40 -10.28
N GLN A 215 9.03 9.47 -9.40
CA GLN A 215 10.44 9.27 -9.72
C GLN A 215 10.84 7.78 -9.78
N PHE A 216 9.93 6.89 -9.40
CA PHE A 216 10.18 5.45 -9.27
C PHE A 216 9.11 4.62 -9.99
N PRO A 217 9.44 3.36 -10.38
CA PRO A 217 10.74 2.69 -10.26
C PRO A 217 11.80 3.24 -11.21
N LEU A 218 13.08 3.00 -10.90
CA LEU A 218 14.19 3.27 -11.81
C LEU A 218 14.40 2.05 -12.73
N GLU A 219 14.22 2.26 -14.03
CA GLU A 219 14.21 1.16 -15.02
C GLU A 219 15.56 0.92 -15.68
N ASN A 220 16.45 1.92 -15.66
CA ASN A 220 17.79 1.80 -16.23
C ASN A 220 18.82 2.62 -15.44
N PRO A 221 20.14 2.25 -15.50
CA PRO A 221 21.19 2.88 -14.68
C PRO A 221 21.50 4.33 -15.06
N HIS A 222 21.02 4.81 -16.21
CA HIS A 222 21.21 6.20 -16.64
C HIS A 222 20.07 7.12 -16.20
N GLN A 223 18.98 6.56 -15.72
CA GLN A 223 17.88 7.31 -15.11
C GLN A 223 18.30 7.78 -13.73
N ARG A 224 18.06 9.05 -13.43
CA ARG A 224 18.41 9.67 -12.15
C ARG A 224 17.23 10.37 -11.55
N ILE A 225 17.00 10.19 -10.23
CA ILE A 225 16.00 10.97 -9.52
C ILE A 225 16.39 12.45 -9.52
N LYS A 226 15.39 13.32 -9.73
CA LYS A 226 15.59 14.78 -9.83
C LYS A 226 15.35 15.48 -8.50
N LEU A 227 14.34 15.03 -7.75
CA LEU A 227 13.96 15.63 -6.47
C LEU A 227 14.48 14.74 -5.33
N ARG A 228 15.38 15.28 -4.53
CA ARG A 228 16.06 14.52 -3.48
C ARG A 228 15.99 15.17 -2.10
N THR A 229 15.83 16.48 -2.03
CA THR A 229 15.83 17.22 -0.78
C THR A 229 14.46 17.81 -0.46
N ALA A 230 14.19 18.07 0.80
CA ALA A 230 12.96 18.76 1.21
C ALA A 230 12.74 20.08 0.46
N LYS A 231 13.85 20.77 0.10
CA LYS A 231 13.80 22.00 -0.68
C LYS A 231 13.30 21.77 -2.09
N ASP A 232 13.79 20.71 -2.78
CA ASP A 232 13.38 20.40 -4.15
C ASP A 232 11.87 20.18 -4.25
N TYR A 233 11.30 19.46 -3.28
CA TYR A 233 9.85 19.24 -3.20
C TYR A 233 9.08 20.49 -2.83
N ALA A 234 9.60 21.30 -1.92
CA ALA A 234 8.96 22.55 -1.52
C ALA A 234 8.91 23.53 -2.69
N ASP A 235 10.00 23.65 -3.46
CA ASP A 235 10.06 24.47 -4.66
C ASP A 235 9.07 23.97 -5.73
N MET A 236 8.99 22.67 -5.98
CA MET A 236 8.00 22.08 -6.91
C MET A 236 6.55 22.31 -6.48
N LEU A 237 6.28 22.31 -5.18
CA LEU A 237 4.96 22.57 -4.63
C LEU A 237 4.66 24.07 -4.45
N SER A 238 5.62 24.95 -4.76
CA SER A 238 5.52 26.40 -4.60
C SER A 238 5.18 26.82 -3.16
N ILE A 239 5.77 26.14 -2.17
CA ILE A 239 5.61 26.44 -0.75
C ILE A 239 6.97 26.55 -0.05
N HIS A 240 7.00 27.17 1.13
CA HIS A 240 8.22 27.26 1.90
C HIS A 240 8.59 25.89 2.53
N VAL A 241 9.87 25.53 2.54
CA VAL A 241 10.37 24.23 3.04
C VAL A 241 9.94 23.95 4.50
N ASN A 242 9.95 24.99 5.36
CA ASN A 242 9.51 24.84 6.75
C ASN A 242 8.02 24.52 6.86
N HIS A 243 7.22 25.08 5.94
CA HIS A 243 5.79 24.80 5.89
C HIS A 243 5.53 23.36 5.43
N LEU A 244 6.24 22.89 4.39
CA LEU A 244 6.20 21.48 3.97
C LEU A 244 6.60 20.54 5.11
N ASN A 245 7.71 20.85 5.82
CA ASN A 245 8.16 20.04 6.95
C ASN A 245 7.11 19.97 8.07
N LYS A 246 6.48 21.10 8.39
CA LYS A 246 5.40 21.16 9.39
C LYS A 246 4.22 20.30 8.97
N ILE A 247 3.71 20.48 7.74
CA ILE A 247 2.59 19.72 7.19
C ILE A 247 2.87 18.23 7.25
N LEU A 248 4.00 17.76 6.68
CA LEU A 248 4.32 16.34 6.62
C LEU A 248 4.53 15.73 8.00
N LYS A 249 5.14 16.48 8.94
CA LYS A 249 5.31 16.02 10.31
C LYS A 249 3.98 15.90 11.06
N GLU A 250 3.07 16.83 10.87
CA GLU A 250 1.74 16.79 11.49
C GLU A 250 0.85 15.70 10.88
N THR A 251 0.95 15.50 9.56
CA THR A 251 0.09 14.53 8.85
C THR A 251 0.62 13.10 8.87
N THR A 252 1.95 12.90 8.80
CA THR A 252 2.55 11.57 8.70
C THR A 252 3.34 11.13 9.94
N GLY A 253 3.57 12.04 10.88
CA GLY A 253 4.45 11.81 12.01
C GLY A 253 5.95 11.80 11.66
N LEU A 254 6.32 11.91 10.37
CA LEU A 254 7.68 11.82 9.86
C LEU A 254 8.16 13.17 9.29
N THR A 255 9.47 13.38 9.32
CA THR A 255 10.07 14.52 8.63
C THR A 255 10.09 14.28 7.12
N THR A 256 10.10 15.35 6.32
CA THR A 256 10.24 15.26 4.86
C THR A 256 11.46 14.44 4.46
N SER A 257 12.60 14.66 5.10
CA SER A 257 13.82 13.91 4.82
C SER A 257 13.70 12.42 5.17
N ALA A 258 12.95 12.05 6.22
CA ALA A 258 12.70 10.66 6.56
C ALA A 258 11.81 9.95 5.52
N LEU A 259 10.80 10.65 5.00
CA LEU A 259 9.94 10.12 3.94
C LEU A 259 10.73 9.90 2.64
N ILE A 260 11.50 10.89 2.21
CA ILE A 260 12.35 10.80 1.03
C ILE A 260 13.40 9.69 1.20
N GLY A 261 14.12 9.69 2.32
CA GLY A 261 15.14 8.69 2.62
C GLY A 261 14.59 7.26 2.65
N GLY A 262 13.44 7.07 3.27
CA GLY A 262 12.77 5.76 3.31
C GLY A 262 12.38 5.25 1.92
N ARG A 263 11.93 6.13 1.02
CA ARG A 263 11.59 5.75 -0.36
C ARG A 263 12.84 5.41 -1.19
N ILE A 264 13.89 6.23 -1.06
CA ILE A 264 15.20 5.97 -1.69
C ILE A 264 15.80 4.65 -1.20
N LEU A 265 15.74 4.37 0.10
CA LEU A 265 16.21 3.11 0.66
C LEU A 265 15.49 1.90 0.07
N LYS A 266 14.16 1.99 -0.07
CA LYS A 266 13.36 0.92 -0.69
C LYS A 266 13.81 0.63 -2.11
N GLU A 267 13.99 1.67 -2.91
CA GLU A 267 14.45 1.51 -4.29
C GLU A 267 15.87 0.92 -4.33
N ALA A 268 16.78 1.42 -3.48
CA ALA A 268 18.13 0.85 -3.36
C ALA A 268 18.10 -0.65 -3.06
N GLN A 269 17.23 -1.09 -2.14
CA GLN A 269 17.08 -2.50 -1.80
C GLN A 269 16.56 -3.34 -2.96
N ILE A 270 15.63 -2.80 -3.75
CA ILE A 270 15.10 -3.46 -4.96
C ILE A 270 16.19 -3.59 -6.00
N LEU A 271 16.88 -2.49 -6.34
CA LEU A 271 17.94 -2.47 -7.34
C LEU A 271 19.11 -3.39 -6.97
N LEU A 272 19.51 -3.42 -5.70
CA LEU A 272 20.56 -4.31 -5.21
C LEU A 272 20.20 -5.79 -5.34
N ARG A 273 18.93 -6.14 -5.20
CA ARG A 273 18.45 -7.55 -5.28
C ARG A 273 18.15 -7.99 -6.71
N GLN A 274 17.53 -7.12 -7.50
CA GLN A 274 16.92 -7.52 -8.77
C GLN A 274 17.76 -7.15 -10.00
N THR A 275 18.77 -6.29 -9.84
CA THR A 275 19.58 -5.86 -10.98
C THR A 275 21.05 -6.26 -10.85
N ASN A 276 21.75 -6.25 -11.99
CA ASN A 276 23.20 -6.41 -12.05
C ASN A 276 23.94 -5.06 -12.11
N TRP A 277 23.25 -3.94 -11.89
CA TRP A 277 23.90 -2.62 -11.87
C TRP A 277 25.00 -2.58 -10.83
N THR A 278 26.08 -1.90 -11.14
CA THR A 278 27.12 -1.65 -10.13
C THR A 278 26.55 -0.83 -8.98
N ILE A 279 27.16 -0.92 -7.82
CA ILE A 279 26.70 -0.13 -6.66
C ILE A 279 26.91 1.37 -6.92
N ALA A 280 27.88 1.74 -7.77
CA ALA A 280 28.11 3.11 -8.20
C ALA A 280 26.96 3.62 -9.09
N GLU A 281 26.52 2.83 -10.06
CA GLU A 281 25.35 3.15 -10.90
C GLU A 281 24.09 3.31 -10.07
N ILE A 282 23.87 2.43 -9.09
CA ILE A 282 22.74 2.57 -8.15
C ILE A 282 22.84 3.87 -7.34
N ALA A 283 24.03 4.19 -6.85
CA ALA A 283 24.25 5.44 -6.10
C ALA A 283 23.94 6.68 -6.96
N ASP A 284 24.44 6.70 -8.19
CA ASP A 284 24.20 7.81 -9.13
C ASP A 284 22.71 7.93 -9.50
N SER A 285 22.06 6.83 -9.87
CA SER A 285 20.64 6.77 -10.21
C SER A 285 19.76 7.28 -9.06
N LEU A 286 20.12 6.98 -7.81
CA LEU A 286 19.47 7.47 -6.60
C LEU A 286 19.90 8.88 -6.19
N GLY A 287 20.63 9.59 -7.06
CA GLY A 287 20.99 10.98 -6.89
C GLY A 287 22.07 11.25 -5.83
N PHE A 288 22.86 10.25 -5.43
CA PHE A 288 24.01 10.50 -4.55
C PHE A 288 25.18 11.10 -5.34
N SER A 289 25.92 11.99 -4.68
CA SER A 289 27.10 12.63 -5.29
C SER A 289 28.24 11.65 -5.55
N ASP A 290 28.33 10.60 -4.72
CA ASP A 290 29.33 9.57 -4.80
C ASP A 290 28.89 8.29 -4.05
N PHE A 291 29.65 7.22 -4.32
CA PHE A 291 29.44 5.92 -3.68
C PHE A 291 29.58 5.95 -2.14
N ALA A 292 30.49 6.74 -1.60
CA ALA A 292 30.77 6.74 -0.16
C ALA A 292 29.57 7.31 0.61
N HIS A 293 28.96 8.37 0.11
CA HIS A 293 27.73 8.93 0.68
C HIS A 293 26.56 7.95 0.61
N PHE A 294 26.40 7.25 -0.52
CA PHE A 294 25.37 6.20 -0.62
C PHE A 294 25.64 5.04 0.35
N ALA A 295 26.87 4.54 0.41
CA ALA A 295 27.23 3.44 1.29
C ALA A 295 27.01 3.77 2.77
N LYS A 296 27.36 5.01 3.18
CA LYS A 296 27.11 5.53 4.53
C LYS A 296 25.62 5.61 4.83
N PHE A 297 24.84 6.19 3.92
CA PHE A 297 23.38 6.27 4.05
C PHE A 297 22.76 4.87 4.15
N PHE A 298 23.09 3.98 3.24
CA PHE A 298 22.53 2.62 3.20
C PHE A 298 22.86 1.84 4.49
N LYS A 299 24.13 1.92 4.94
CA LYS A 299 24.56 1.26 6.19
C LYS A 299 23.90 1.85 7.42
N SER A 300 23.66 3.17 7.48
CA SER A 300 22.96 3.79 8.62
C SER A 300 21.50 3.32 8.73
N GLU A 301 20.85 3.05 7.59
CA GLU A 301 19.44 2.64 7.54
C GLU A 301 19.24 1.12 7.69
N THR A 302 20.21 0.30 7.25
CA THR A 302 20.10 -1.17 7.21
C THR A 302 21.04 -1.90 8.15
N SER A 303 21.98 -1.19 8.79
CA SER A 303 23.07 -1.72 9.61
C SER A 303 24.14 -2.51 8.86
N ILE A 304 23.98 -2.77 7.56
CA ILE A 304 24.93 -3.52 6.73
C ILE A 304 25.30 -2.74 5.45
N PRO A 305 26.51 -2.90 4.92
CA PRO A 305 26.92 -2.26 3.68
C PRO A 305 26.11 -2.78 2.46
N PRO A 306 25.93 -1.95 1.40
CA PRO A 306 25.16 -2.35 0.22
C PRO A 306 25.72 -3.57 -0.50
N GLY A 307 27.06 -3.76 -0.54
CA GLY A 307 27.69 -4.94 -1.12
C GLY A 307 27.36 -6.23 -0.37
N THR A 308 27.43 -6.20 0.96
CA THR A 308 27.04 -7.32 1.83
C THR A 308 25.55 -7.64 1.69
N TYR A 309 24.70 -6.61 1.63
CA TYR A 309 23.26 -6.77 1.40
C TYR A 309 22.96 -7.50 0.08
N ARG A 310 23.66 -7.11 -1.01
CA ARG A 310 23.55 -7.77 -2.32
C ARG A 310 23.96 -9.24 -2.27
N SER A 311 25.11 -9.54 -1.64
CA SER A 311 25.61 -10.91 -1.55
C SER A 311 24.66 -11.82 -0.78
N GLN A 312 24.10 -11.36 0.34
CA GLN A 312 23.11 -12.08 1.13
C GLN A 312 21.80 -12.32 0.35
N ALA A 313 21.33 -11.33 -0.40
CA ALA A 313 20.13 -11.46 -1.20
C ALA A 313 20.29 -12.46 -2.37
N LYS A 314 21.47 -12.53 -2.98
CA LYS A 314 21.76 -13.50 -4.05
C LYS A 314 21.93 -14.93 -3.53
N SER A 315 22.45 -15.12 -2.31
CA SER A 315 22.58 -16.46 -1.73
C SER A 315 21.25 -17.11 -1.36
N LEU A 316 20.22 -16.31 -1.06
CA LEU A 316 18.85 -16.78 -0.77
C LEU A 316 18.06 -17.23 -2.02
N ASN A 317 18.52 -16.86 -3.22
CA ASN A 317 17.89 -17.26 -4.48
C ASN A 317 18.47 -18.56 -5.08
N TYR A 318 19.49 -19.17 -4.45
CA TYR A 318 20.14 -20.41 -4.90
C TYR A 318 19.88 -21.61 -3.96
N THR A 319 19.01 -21.45 -2.97
CA THR A 319 18.50 -22.51 -2.09
C THR A 319 17.02 -22.70 -2.29
#